data_36387a2cf4387d2235945c78eef7e518
#
_entry.id   36387a2cf4387d2235945c78eef7e518
#
_cell.length_a   1.000
_cell.length_b   1.000
_cell.length_c   1.000
_cell.angle_alpha   90.00
_cell.angle_beta   90.00
_cell.angle_gamma   90.00
#
_symmetry.space_group_name_H-M   'P 1'
#
loop_
_entity.id
_entity.type
_entity.pdbx_description
1 polymer ?
#
loop_
_entity_poly.entity_id
_entity_poly.type
_entity_poly.pdbx_seq_one_letter_code
_entity_poly.pdbx_strand_id
1 'polypeptide(L)'
;LPTQADAEAISRLIKERITPYPNFILTPEREKGRDILILSISAGRSTPYYYKADGVMEAYIRMGNESVMAPSYVLNQLLLKGMNHTFDALISEYNFKDYAFSKLRERYKAWTGNSMEEKLFDSFEIRNEYGKLTNAGALLADDAPIKQSRLFCTRWNGLDKSGGMVDALDGAEYSGSLIILLNEGVSFVKRNMKTRWKKTANSRIEMPDYCERSVFEALVNALIHRDYLILGSEVHIDIYDDRLTITSPGGMADGTRIQERDIFNISSTRRNPVLADIFGRLGYMERQGSGFRKITEAYHAAHNYRDELEPKFYSDASSFQVTLYNLNYGTTTNSANVAIENESVAITTDYVAIEAAIDGLNASQTTIKKAKEVYKNMGTDGIFGRSDISSITGDSVTA
;
A
#
# COMPACT_ATOMS: atom_id res chain seq x y z
N LEU A 1 41.71 -18.29 -25.19
CA LEU A 1 40.35 -18.81 -25.05
C LEU A 1 40.25 -19.50 -23.69
N PRO A 2 39.15 -19.28 -22.92
CA PRO A 2 38.85 -20.12 -21.79
C PRO A 2 38.88 -21.58 -22.25
N THR A 3 39.60 -22.39 -21.51
CA THR A 3 39.80 -23.79 -21.91
C THR A 3 38.58 -24.61 -21.52
N GLN A 4 38.44 -25.79 -22.13
CA GLN A 4 37.45 -26.76 -21.69
C GLN A 4 37.61 -27.09 -20.19
N ALA A 5 38.88 -27.13 -19.72
CA ALA A 5 39.21 -27.36 -18.31
C ALA A 5 38.62 -26.28 -17.38
N ASP A 6 38.59 -25.01 -17.81
CA ASP A 6 37.98 -23.92 -17.03
C ASP A 6 36.47 -24.08 -16.92
N ALA A 7 35.79 -24.43 -18.02
CA ALA A 7 34.37 -24.71 -18.03
C ALA A 7 33.99 -25.93 -17.16
N GLU A 8 34.80 -26.98 -17.20
CA GLU A 8 34.64 -28.19 -16.37
C GLU A 8 34.84 -27.88 -14.89
N ALA A 9 35.86 -27.05 -14.55
CA ALA A 9 36.12 -26.63 -13.18
C ALA A 9 34.93 -25.81 -12.60
N ILE A 10 34.39 -24.85 -13.37
CA ILE A 10 33.22 -24.07 -12.97
C ILE A 10 31.99 -24.97 -12.83
N SER A 11 31.74 -25.86 -13.78
CA SER A 11 30.62 -26.81 -13.74
C SER A 11 30.69 -27.71 -12.51
N ARG A 12 31.89 -28.22 -12.18
CA ARG A 12 32.13 -29.00 -10.98
C ARG A 12 31.84 -28.20 -9.71
N LEU A 13 32.37 -26.99 -9.61
CA LEU A 13 32.16 -26.10 -8.46
C LEU A 13 30.67 -25.82 -8.21
N ILE A 14 29.91 -25.51 -9.27
CA ILE A 14 28.47 -25.28 -9.18
C ILE A 14 27.76 -26.54 -8.66
N LYS A 15 28.08 -27.72 -9.22
CA LYS A 15 27.45 -28.99 -8.80
C LYS A 15 27.81 -29.42 -7.38
N GLU A 16 29.01 -29.10 -6.91
CA GLU A 16 29.47 -29.44 -5.56
C GLU A 16 28.88 -28.46 -4.51
N ARG A 17 28.72 -27.19 -4.87
CA ARG A 17 28.37 -26.12 -3.92
C ARG A 17 26.91 -25.70 -3.94
N ILE A 18 26.11 -26.09 -4.95
CA ILE A 18 24.71 -25.71 -5.06
C ILE A 18 23.81 -26.93 -5.11
N THR A 19 22.77 -26.91 -4.29
CA THR A 19 21.76 -27.95 -4.24
C THR A 19 20.33 -27.36 -4.11
N PRO A 20 19.33 -27.86 -4.87
CA PRO A 20 19.44 -28.77 -5.99
C PRO A 20 20.30 -28.19 -7.13
N TYR A 21 20.63 -28.97 -8.14
CA TYR A 21 21.46 -28.49 -9.26
C TYR A 21 20.70 -27.46 -10.09
N PRO A 22 21.27 -26.23 -10.27
CA PRO A 22 20.67 -25.25 -11.17
C PRO A 22 20.84 -25.69 -12.63
N ASN A 23 19.92 -25.26 -13.48
CA ASN A 23 20.05 -25.43 -14.91
C ASN A 23 20.89 -24.29 -15.47
N PHE A 24 22.09 -24.59 -16.02
CA PHE A 24 23.01 -23.61 -16.53
C PHE A 24 23.72 -24.07 -17.79
N ILE A 25 24.19 -23.10 -18.58
CA ILE A 25 25.00 -23.32 -19.78
C ILE A 25 26.22 -22.39 -19.66
N LEU A 26 27.41 -22.92 -20.04
CA LEU A 26 28.64 -22.18 -20.18
C LEU A 26 29.00 -22.04 -21.64
N THR A 27 29.07 -20.82 -22.15
CA THR A 27 29.36 -20.53 -23.56
C THR A 27 30.63 -19.68 -23.66
N PRO A 28 31.68 -20.16 -24.36
CA PRO A 28 32.85 -19.32 -24.64
C PRO A 28 32.50 -18.31 -25.73
N GLU A 29 32.82 -17.04 -25.49
CA GLU A 29 32.63 -15.95 -26.44
C GLU A 29 33.88 -15.05 -26.51
N ARG A 30 33.96 -14.27 -27.59
CA ARG A 30 35.03 -13.28 -27.76
C ARG A 30 34.41 -11.89 -27.87
N GLU A 31 34.67 -11.06 -26.85
CA GLU A 31 34.15 -9.69 -26.84
C GLU A 31 35.34 -8.70 -26.71
N LYS A 32 35.35 -7.70 -27.60
CA LYS A 32 36.40 -6.64 -27.64
C LYS A 32 37.82 -7.17 -27.60
N GLY A 33 38.09 -8.30 -28.29
CA GLY A 33 39.39 -8.94 -28.37
C GLY A 33 39.79 -9.76 -27.13
N ARG A 34 38.90 -9.91 -26.15
CA ARG A 34 39.08 -10.76 -24.97
C ARG A 34 38.24 -12.01 -25.07
N ASP A 35 38.78 -13.12 -24.69
CA ASP A 35 38.05 -14.36 -24.60
C ASP A 35 37.40 -14.45 -23.21
N ILE A 36 36.09 -14.62 -23.18
CA ILE A 36 35.27 -14.69 -21.98
C ILE A 36 34.43 -15.99 -21.95
N LEU A 37 34.04 -16.39 -20.77
CA LEU A 37 33.11 -17.50 -20.56
C LEU A 37 31.82 -16.96 -19.97
N ILE A 38 30.71 -17.09 -20.71
CA ILE A 38 29.40 -16.64 -20.27
C ILE A 38 28.70 -17.77 -19.56
N LEU A 39 28.33 -17.53 -18.28
CA LEU A 39 27.49 -18.41 -17.50
C LEU A 39 26.03 -17.95 -17.60
N SER A 40 25.21 -18.68 -18.33
CA SER A 40 23.77 -18.46 -18.41
C SER A 40 23.03 -19.40 -17.46
N ILE A 41 22.27 -18.84 -16.51
CA ILE A 41 21.50 -19.61 -15.54
C ILE A 41 20.01 -19.40 -15.81
N SER A 42 19.30 -20.50 -16.09
CA SER A 42 17.86 -20.45 -16.27
C SER A 42 17.13 -20.37 -14.94
N ALA A 43 15.94 -19.72 -14.93
CA ALA A 43 15.07 -19.73 -13.77
C ALA A 43 14.70 -21.16 -13.38
N GLY A 44 15.03 -21.54 -12.14
CA GLY A 44 14.80 -22.88 -11.62
C GLY A 44 13.38 -23.05 -11.06
N ARG A 45 12.86 -24.28 -11.14
CA ARG A 45 11.57 -24.66 -10.56
C ARG A 45 11.67 -25.29 -9.17
N SER A 46 12.87 -25.76 -8.78
CA SER A 46 13.11 -26.48 -7.52
C SER A 46 13.69 -25.55 -6.44
N THR A 47 13.13 -24.36 -6.29
CA THR A 47 13.53 -23.42 -5.25
C THR A 47 13.19 -23.94 -3.85
N PRO A 48 13.94 -23.55 -2.80
CA PRO A 48 15.15 -22.74 -2.81
C PRO A 48 16.40 -23.50 -3.29
N TYR A 49 17.33 -22.79 -3.89
CA TYR A 49 18.66 -23.30 -4.18
C TYR A 49 19.57 -22.91 -3.01
N TYR A 50 20.22 -23.93 -2.42
CA TYR A 50 21.10 -23.73 -1.27
C TYR A 50 22.56 -23.75 -1.72
N TYR A 51 23.35 -22.81 -1.23
CA TYR A 51 24.79 -22.90 -1.23
C TYR A 51 25.23 -23.78 -0.08
N LYS A 52 26.09 -24.76 -0.34
CA LYS A 52 26.65 -25.63 0.68
C LYS A 52 28.17 -25.58 0.63
N ALA A 53 28.79 -25.22 1.74
CA ALA A 53 30.23 -25.25 1.94
C ALA A 53 30.53 -25.36 3.43
N ASP A 54 31.59 -26.03 3.78
CA ASP A 54 32.16 -26.09 5.12
C ASP A 54 31.13 -26.44 6.23
N GLY A 55 30.19 -27.34 5.91
CA GLY A 55 29.13 -27.77 6.83
C GLY A 55 27.93 -26.82 6.91
N VAL A 56 27.95 -25.72 6.17
CA VAL A 56 26.82 -24.75 6.11
C VAL A 56 26.00 -25.02 4.86
N MET A 57 24.68 -24.90 4.97
CA MET A 57 23.74 -24.99 3.86
C MET A 57 22.69 -23.86 3.98
N GLU A 58 22.83 -22.84 3.14
CA GLU A 58 22.04 -21.62 3.22
C GLU A 58 21.56 -21.16 1.83
N ALA A 59 20.34 -20.61 1.79
CA ALA A 59 19.80 -19.95 0.61
C ALA A 59 20.15 -18.47 0.64
N TYR A 60 20.56 -17.94 -0.51
CA TYR A 60 20.93 -16.54 -0.68
C TYR A 60 19.99 -15.86 -1.67
N ILE A 61 19.75 -14.57 -1.41
CA ILE A 61 19.03 -13.68 -2.32
C ILE A 61 19.91 -12.49 -2.68
N ARG A 62 19.59 -11.84 -3.79
CA ARG A 62 20.26 -10.62 -4.22
C ARG A 62 19.52 -9.42 -3.63
N MET A 63 20.23 -8.58 -2.85
CA MET A 63 19.76 -7.29 -2.38
C MET A 63 20.71 -6.20 -2.87
N GLY A 64 20.29 -5.43 -3.87
CA GLY A 64 21.15 -4.46 -4.54
C GLY A 64 22.38 -5.15 -5.16
N ASN A 65 23.57 -4.77 -4.70
CA ASN A 65 24.84 -5.33 -5.17
C ASN A 65 25.39 -6.48 -4.30
N GLU A 66 24.67 -6.91 -3.27
CA GLU A 66 25.11 -7.93 -2.33
C GLU A 66 24.28 -9.20 -2.40
N SER A 67 24.91 -10.34 -2.10
CA SER A 67 24.23 -11.59 -1.86
C SER A 67 24.10 -11.78 -0.36
N VAL A 68 22.87 -11.78 0.15
CA VAL A 68 22.57 -11.91 1.57
C VAL A 68 21.82 -13.21 1.83
N MET A 69 21.92 -13.75 3.04
CA MET A 69 21.14 -14.92 3.46
C MET A 69 19.64 -14.60 3.35
N ALA A 70 18.86 -15.52 2.80
CA ALA A 70 17.42 -15.35 2.65
C ALA A 70 16.75 -15.28 4.02
N PRO A 71 16.03 -14.20 4.35
CA PRO A 71 15.21 -14.14 5.55
C PRO A 71 14.17 -15.26 5.56
N SER A 72 13.71 -15.67 6.75
CA SER A 72 12.79 -16.80 6.92
C SER A 72 11.52 -16.69 6.06
N TYR A 73 10.94 -15.50 5.92
CA TYR A 73 9.75 -15.29 5.11
C TYR A 73 10.02 -15.50 3.61
N VAL A 74 11.18 -15.05 3.10
CA VAL A 74 11.60 -15.29 1.71
C VAL A 74 11.88 -16.76 1.48
N LEU A 75 12.52 -17.43 2.44
CA LEU A 75 12.77 -18.86 2.38
C LEU A 75 11.46 -19.66 2.28
N ASN A 76 10.47 -19.30 3.07
CA ASN A 76 9.13 -19.92 3.00
C ASN A 76 8.46 -19.69 1.64
N GLN A 77 8.56 -18.49 1.06
CA GLN A 77 8.06 -18.23 -0.30
C GLN A 77 8.75 -19.11 -1.35
N LEU A 78 10.08 -19.24 -1.25
CA LEU A 78 10.85 -20.07 -2.18
C LEU A 78 10.51 -21.55 -2.04
N LEU A 79 10.28 -22.04 -0.82
CA LEU A 79 9.84 -23.42 -0.56
C LEU A 79 8.47 -23.68 -1.19
N LEU A 80 7.49 -22.83 -0.97
CA LEU A 80 6.16 -22.97 -1.57
C LEU A 80 6.23 -22.94 -3.10
N LYS A 81 7.00 -22.01 -3.66
CA LYS A 81 7.24 -21.93 -5.10
C LYS A 81 7.85 -23.21 -5.65
N GLY A 82 8.83 -23.78 -4.96
CA GLY A 82 9.49 -25.04 -5.37
C GLY A 82 8.57 -26.26 -5.30
N MET A 83 7.61 -26.25 -4.40
CA MET A 83 6.56 -27.27 -4.29
C MET A 83 5.37 -27.01 -5.22
N ASN A 84 5.38 -25.91 -5.97
CA ASN A 84 4.24 -25.46 -6.79
C ASN A 84 2.95 -25.25 -5.98
N HIS A 85 3.09 -24.77 -4.73
CA HIS A 85 1.98 -24.43 -3.84
C HIS A 85 1.94 -22.93 -3.58
N THR A 86 0.75 -22.44 -3.28
CA THR A 86 0.53 -21.06 -2.80
C THR A 86 0.02 -21.10 -1.37
N PHE A 87 0.23 -20.01 -0.62
CA PHE A 87 -0.21 -19.95 0.78
C PHE A 87 -1.69 -20.27 0.94
N ASP A 88 -2.53 -19.70 0.10
CA ASP A 88 -4.00 -19.84 0.15
C ASP A 88 -4.51 -21.26 -0.16
N ALA A 89 -3.76 -22.04 -0.95
CA ALA A 89 -4.08 -23.44 -1.28
C ALA A 89 -3.64 -24.44 -0.21
N LEU A 90 -2.77 -24.05 0.75
CA LEU A 90 -2.34 -24.95 1.82
C LEU A 90 -3.50 -25.34 2.72
N ILE A 91 -3.52 -26.62 3.12
CA ILE A 91 -4.48 -27.12 4.10
C ILE A 91 -4.09 -26.62 5.49
N SER A 92 -5.04 -26.01 6.20
CA SER A 92 -4.89 -25.51 7.56
C SER A 92 -5.21 -26.60 8.60
N GLU A 93 -4.94 -26.29 9.85
CA GLU A 93 -5.35 -27.14 11.00
C GLU A 93 -6.86 -27.06 11.33
N TYR A 94 -7.56 -26.05 10.80
CA TYR A 94 -8.95 -25.74 11.10
C TYR A 94 -9.94 -26.68 10.42
N ASN A 95 -11.03 -27.06 11.10
CA ASN A 95 -12.07 -27.86 10.48
C ASN A 95 -13.21 -26.96 9.98
N PHE A 96 -13.74 -27.25 8.80
CA PHE A 96 -14.85 -26.52 8.18
C PHE A 96 -16.09 -26.38 9.10
N LYS A 97 -16.42 -27.47 9.82
CA LYS A 97 -17.58 -27.53 10.71
C LYS A 97 -17.55 -26.56 11.91
N ASP A 98 -16.34 -26.09 12.25
CA ASP A 98 -16.15 -25.26 13.45
C ASP A 98 -16.30 -23.74 13.11
N TYR A 99 -16.55 -23.40 11.83
CA TYR A 99 -16.61 -22.02 11.34
C TYR A 99 -17.89 -21.75 10.53
N ALA A 100 -18.38 -20.52 10.63
CA ALA A 100 -19.48 -20.01 9.83
C ALA A 100 -18.98 -19.30 8.57
N PHE A 101 -19.80 -19.31 7.52
CA PHE A 101 -19.53 -18.69 6.22
C PHE A 101 -20.75 -17.87 5.75
N SER A 102 -21.40 -17.16 6.66
CA SER A 102 -22.63 -16.41 6.37
C SER A 102 -22.37 -15.29 5.38
N LYS A 103 -21.26 -14.55 5.51
CA LYS A 103 -20.91 -13.47 4.59
C LYS A 103 -20.60 -13.97 3.18
N LEU A 104 -19.92 -15.11 3.08
CA LEU A 104 -19.63 -15.74 1.80
C LEU A 104 -20.93 -16.20 1.11
N ARG A 105 -21.82 -16.88 1.85
CA ARG A 105 -23.13 -17.35 1.34
C ARG A 105 -24.04 -16.18 0.94
N GLU A 106 -24.09 -15.12 1.76
CA GLU A 106 -24.85 -13.91 1.48
C GLU A 106 -24.36 -13.25 0.18
N ARG A 107 -23.07 -13.05 0.04
CA ARG A 107 -22.48 -12.44 -1.17
C ARG A 107 -22.69 -13.30 -2.41
N TYR A 108 -22.49 -14.60 -2.30
CA TYR A 108 -22.71 -15.52 -3.42
C TYR A 108 -24.16 -15.44 -3.91
N LYS A 109 -25.13 -15.47 -2.97
CA LYS A 109 -26.55 -15.34 -3.28
C LYS A 109 -26.89 -13.98 -3.91
N ALA A 110 -26.34 -12.90 -3.38
CA ALA A 110 -26.55 -11.55 -3.92
C ALA A 110 -26.04 -11.39 -5.35
N TRP A 111 -24.92 -12.07 -5.69
CA TRP A 111 -24.33 -11.99 -7.02
C TRP A 111 -24.95 -12.94 -8.04
N THR A 112 -25.22 -14.18 -7.65
CA THR A 112 -25.67 -15.23 -8.58
C THR A 112 -27.18 -15.44 -8.59
N GLY A 113 -27.90 -14.92 -7.59
CA GLY A 113 -29.31 -15.21 -7.33
C GLY A 113 -29.57 -16.58 -6.67
N ASN A 114 -28.54 -17.42 -6.54
CA ASN A 114 -28.68 -18.81 -6.04
C ASN A 114 -28.09 -18.97 -4.64
N SER A 115 -28.63 -19.90 -3.85
CA SER A 115 -28.01 -20.29 -2.59
C SER A 115 -26.71 -21.09 -2.83
N MET A 116 -25.71 -20.85 -2.00
CA MET A 116 -24.44 -21.57 -2.05
C MET A 116 -24.62 -22.99 -1.47
N GLU A 117 -24.60 -23.99 -2.33
CA GLU A 117 -24.70 -25.41 -1.94
C GLU A 117 -23.39 -25.91 -1.33
N GLU A 118 -23.47 -26.97 -0.51
CA GLU A 118 -22.31 -27.56 0.17
C GLU A 118 -21.18 -28.00 -0.78
N LYS A 119 -21.52 -28.56 -1.95
CA LYS A 119 -20.53 -28.97 -2.97
C LYS A 119 -19.69 -27.80 -3.51
N LEU A 120 -20.18 -26.57 -3.41
CA LEU A 120 -19.44 -25.39 -3.87
C LEU A 120 -18.26 -25.06 -2.96
N PHE A 121 -18.29 -25.44 -1.68
CA PHE A 121 -17.14 -25.26 -0.78
C PHE A 121 -15.94 -26.10 -1.21
N ASP A 122 -16.19 -27.30 -1.74
CA ASP A 122 -15.15 -28.15 -2.28
C ASP A 122 -14.64 -27.62 -3.64
N SER A 123 -15.57 -27.22 -4.54
CA SER A 123 -15.21 -26.67 -5.86
C SER A 123 -14.56 -25.28 -5.82
N PHE A 124 -14.72 -24.54 -4.71
CA PHE A 124 -14.05 -23.27 -4.45
C PHE A 124 -12.75 -23.45 -3.67
N GLU A 125 -12.34 -24.69 -3.44
CA GLU A 125 -11.15 -25.02 -2.65
C GLU A 125 -11.15 -24.39 -1.26
N ILE A 126 -12.34 -24.23 -0.64
CA ILE A 126 -12.50 -23.69 0.73
C ILE A 126 -12.13 -24.76 1.75
N ARG A 127 -12.42 -26.04 1.44
CA ARG A 127 -12.08 -27.20 2.24
C ARG A 127 -11.61 -28.35 1.38
N ASN A 128 -10.90 -29.31 1.99
CA ASN A 128 -10.55 -30.55 1.37
C ASN A 128 -11.58 -31.66 1.65
N GLU A 129 -11.40 -32.85 1.05
CA GLU A 129 -12.26 -34.03 1.21
C GLU A 129 -12.39 -34.53 2.65
N TYR A 130 -11.42 -34.21 3.53
CA TYR A 130 -11.43 -34.55 4.96
C TYR A 130 -12.11 -33.48 5.82
N GLY A 131 -12.69 -32.44 5.24
CA GLY A 131 -13.34 -31.34 5.94
C GLY A 131 -12.38 -30.38 6.62
N LYS A 132 -11.10 -30.37 6.26
CA LYS A 132 -10.14 -29.34 6.69
C LYS A 132 -10.21 -28.13 5.79
N LEU A 133 -10.16 -26.93 6.39
CA LEU A 133 -10.09 -25.69 5.62
C LEU A 133 -8.75 -25.57 4.89
N THR A 134 -8.77 -25.02 3.69
CA THR A 134 -7.60 -24.39 3.12
C THR A 134 -7.34 -23.06 3.84
N ASN A 135 -6.17 -22.46 3.66
CA ASN A 135 -5.95 -21.10 4.18
C ASN A 135 -6.88 -20.08 3.51
N ALA A 136 -7.25 -20.25 2.24
CA ALA A 136 -8.29 -19.44 1.60
C ALA A 136 -9.63 -19.60 2.32
N GLY A 137 -10.02 -20.82 2.65
CA GLY A 137 -11.23 -21.09 3.42
C GLY A 137 -11.18 -20.45 4.80
N ALA A 138 -10.06 -20.55 5.50
CA ALA A 138 -9.86 -19.94 6.81
C ALA A 138 -9.91 -18.39 6.76
N LEU A 139 -9.42 -17.76 5.70
CA LEU A 139 -9.52 -16.32 5.48
C LEU A 139 -10.93 -15.84 5.10
N LEU A 140 -11.81 -16.74 4.66
CA LEU A 140 -13.19 -16.44 4.26
C LEU A 140 -14.22 -16.83 5.32
N ALA A 141 -13.82 -17.55 6.36
CA ALA A 141 -14.66 -17.82 7.52
C ALA A 141 -15.04 -16.50 8.22
N ASP A 142 -16.27 -16.38 8.74
CA ASP A 142 -16.77 -15.13 9.33
C ASP A 142 -15.85 -14.63 10.45
N ASP A 143 -15.37 -15.53 11.32
CA ASP A 143 -14.40 -15.26 12.39
C ASP A 143 -12.98 -15.69 11.98
N ALA A 144 -12.52 -15.33 10.79
CA ALA A 144 -11.28 -15.80 10.20
C ALA A 144 -10.16 -16.12 11.23
N PRO A 145 -9.75 -17.41 11.38
CA PRO A 145 -8.77 -17.80 12.41
C PRO A 145 -7.34 -17.36 12.08
N ILE A 146 -7.08 -16.91 10.84
CA ILE A 146 -5.77 -16.44 10.42
C ILE A 146 -5.57 -15.02 10.94
N LYS A 147 -4.60 -14.85 11.85
CA LYS A 147 -4.32 -13.58 12.54
C LYS A 147 -3.99 -12.41 11.62
N GLN A 148 -3.46 -12.70 10.42
CA GLN A 148 -3.14 -11.70 9.41
C GLN A 148 -4.38 -11.15 8.68
N SER A 149 -5.59 -11.71 8.92
CA SER A 149 -6.85 -11.19 8.37
C SER A 149 -7.30 -9.96 9.17
N ARG A 150 -6.59 -8.85 8.97
CA ARG A 150 -6.82 -7.58 9.67
C ARG A 150 -6.64 -6.41 8.71
N LEU A 151 -7.40 -5.34 8.98
CA LEU A 151 -7.37 -4.08 8.25
C LEU A 151 -7.34 -2.93 9.26
N PHE A 152 -6.34 -2.08 9.14
CA PHE A 152 -6.22 -0.85 9.94
C PHE A 152 -6.55 0.35 9.09
N CYS A 153 -7.43 1.20 9.60
CA CYS A 153 -7.90 2.38 8.89
C CYS A 153 -7.70 3.60 9.77
N THR A 154 -7.09 4.66 9.22
CA THR A 154 -6.86 5.92 9.93
C THR A 154 -7.17 7.10 9.04
N ARG A 155 -7.94 8.07 9.54
CA ARG A 155 -8.10 9.41 8.98
C ARG A 155 -7.20 10.36 9.74
N TRP A 156 -6.09 10.73 9.14
CA TRP A 156 -5.12 11.65 9.72
C TRP A 156 -5.61 13.11 9.64
N ASN A 157 -5.13 13.94 10.56
CA ASN A 157 -5.41 15.36 10.56
C ASN A 157 -4.29 16.10 9.80
N GLY A 158 -4.57 16.50 8.56
CA GLY A 158 -3.61 17.18 7.69
C GLY A 158 -2.95 16.28 6.64
N LEU A 159 -1.70 16.58 6.30
CA LEU A 159 -0.97 15.95 5.18
C LEU A 159 -0.06 14.80 5.60
N ASP A 160 0.23 14.67 6.89
CA ASP A 160 1.18 13.71 7.46
C ASP A 160 0.61 12.99 8.69
N LYS A 161 1.29 11.93 9.15
CA LYS A 161 0.92 11.15 10.33
C LYS A 161 1.15 11.90 11.66
N SER A 162 1.84 13.03 11.63
CA SER A 162 2.16 13.88 12.77
C SER A 162 1.65 15.29 12.51
N GLY A 163 0.38 15.54 12.79
CA GLY A 163 -0.34 16.77 12.42
C GLY A 163 -0.62 17.75 13.57
N GLY A 164 0.24 17.90 14.59
CA GLY A 164 0.05 18.89 15.64
C GLY A 164 -0.62 18.36 16.92
N MET A 165 -1.60 19.11 17.51
CA MET A 165 -2.25 18.71 18.77
C MET A 165 -3.19 17.50 18.64
N VAL A 166 -3.66 17.19 17.44
CA VAL A 166 -4.55 16.05 17.13
C VAL A 166 -4.00 15.34 15.92
N ASP A 167 -3.53 14.11 16.10
CA ASP A 167 -2.90 13.34 15.02
C ASP A 167 -3.92 12.68 14.09
N ALA A 168 -4.99 12.12 14.62
CA ALA A 168 -5.99 11.40 13.85
C ALA A 168 -7.42 11.88 14.16
N LEU A 169 -8.26 11.96 13.13
CA LEU A 169 -9.67 12.38 13.21
C LEU A 169 -10.63 11.19 13.35
N ASP A 170 -10.26 10.02 12.81
CA ASP A 170 -11.02 8.77 12.91
C ASP A 170 -10.04 7.59 12.79
N GLY A 171 -10.36 6.49 13.45
CA GLY A 171 -9.56 5.27 13.40
C GLY A 171 -10.40 4.04 13.66
N ALA A 172 -10.10 2.95 12.96
CA ALA A 172 -10.77 1.67 13.14
C ALA A 172 -9.83 0.50 12.82
N GLU A 173 -9.98 -0.57 13.57
CA GLU A 173 -9.35 -1.85 13.31
C GLU A 173 -10.43 -2.89 13.03
N TYR A 174 -10.27 -3.61 11.94
CA TYR A 174 -11.19 -4.67 11.54
C TYR A 174 -10.46 -6.00 11.47
N SER A 175 -11.14 -7.07 11.86
CA SER A 175 -10.69 -8.45 11.76
C SER A 175 -11.84 -9.36 11.30
N GLY A 176 -11.54 -10.57 10.85
CA GLY A 176 -12.53 -11.53 10.38
C GLY A 176 -12.38 -11.84 8.89
N SER A 177 -13.47 -12.26 8.25
CA SER A 177 -13.50 -12.62 6.84
C SER A 177 -12.99 -11.51 5.92
N LEU A 178 -12.25 -11.85 4.87
CA LEU A 178 -11.83 -10.88 3.85
C LEU A 178 -13.02 -10.11 3.24
N ILE A 179 -14.20 -10.71 3.20
CA ILE A 179 -15.43 -10.03 2.75
C ILE A 179 -15.85 -8.95 3.75
N ILE A 180 -15.71 -9.21 5.04
CA ILE A 180 -15.95 -8.21 6.10
C ILE A 180 -14.94 -7.08 5.96
N LEU A 181 -13.62 -7.41 5.87
CA LEU A 181 -12.57 -6.40 5.74
C LEU A 181 -12.78 -5.49 4.52
N LEU A 182 -13.19 -6.08 3.38
CA LEU A 182 -13.50 -5.32 2.16
C LEU A 182 -14.65 -4.33 2.41
N ASN A 183 -15.77 -4.81 2.96
CA ASN A 183 -16.96 -4.00 3.19
C ASN A 183 -16.69 -2.88 4.21
N GLU A 184 -16.03 -3.20 5.31
CA GLU A 184 -15.71 -2.24 6.37
C GLU A 184 -14.69 -1.20 5.90
N GLY A 185 -13.67 -1.61 5.12
CA GLY A 185 -12.70 -0.67 4.55
C GLY A 185 -13.34 0.32 3.57
N VAL A 186 -14.22 -0.17 2.69
CA VAL A 186 -14.99 0.72 1.78
C VAL A 186 -15.90 1.65 2.60
N SER A 187 -16.55 1.13 3.64
CA SER A 187 -17.42 1.93 4.51
C SER A 187 -16.63 2.99 5.28
N PHE A 188 -15.42 2.65 5.75
CA PHE A 188 -14.51 3.61 6.39
C PHE A 188 -14.16 4.75 5.46
N VAL A 189 -13.78 4.46 4.21
CA VAL A 189 -13.47 5.52 3.23
C VAL A 189 -14.70 6.38 2.96
N LYS A 190 -15.87 5.78 2.75
CA LYS A 190 -17.12 6.51 2.49
C LYS A 190 -17.50 7.49 3.60
N ARG A 191 -17.34 7.12 4.87
CA ARG A 191 -17.66 8.04 5.98
C ARG A 191 -16.64 9.14 6.19
N ASN A 192 -15.40 8.94 5.69
CA ASN A 192 -14.29 9.88 5.83
C ASN A 192 -14.01 10.72 4.58
N MET A 193 -14.75 10.51 3.49
CA MET A 193 -14.68 11.34 2.29
C MET A 193 -15.87 12.29 2.20
N LYS A 194 -15.69 13.42 1.50
CA LYS A 194 -16.75 14.37 1.18
C LYS A 194 -17.17 14.22 -0.26
N THR A 195 -18.46 14.40 -0.53
CA THR A 195 -18.98 14.49 -1.89
C THR A 195 -19.50 15.90 -2.12
N ARG A 196 -18.82 16.67 -2.96
CA ARG A 196 -19.31 17.96 -3.44
C ARG A 196 -20.28 17.72 -4.58
N TRP A 197 -21.09 18.69 -4.89
CA TRP A 197 -22.00 18.60 -6.02
C TRP A 197 -22.24 19.97 -6.67
N LYS A 198 -22.52 19.95 -7.98
CA LYS A 198 -22.87 21.10 -8.77
C LYS A 198 -24.24 20.89 -9.40
N LYS A 199 -25.15 21.86 -9.26
CA LYS A 199 -26.45 21.82 -9.95
C LYS A 199 -26.25 21.98 -11.44
N THR A 200 -27.02 21.17 -12.20
CA THR A 200 -27.25 21.36 -13.63
C THR A 200 -28.72 21.79 -13.84
N ALA A 201 -29.14 22.02 -15.07
CA ALA A 201 -30.51 22.44 -15.36
C ALA A 201 -31.57 21.47 -14.79
N ASN A 202 -31.32 20.13 -14.87
CA ASN A 202 -32.30 19.10 -14.51
C ASN A 202 -31.79 18.06 -13.51
N SER A 203 -30.53 18.19 -13.02
CA SER A 203 -29.89 17.20 -12.15
C SER A 203 -28.79 17.84 -11.31
N ARG A 204 -27.94 17.01 -10.69
CA ARG A 204 -26.69 17.41 -10.06
C ARG A 204 -25.55 16.50 -10.53
N ILE A 205 -24.36 17.05 -10.64
CA ILE A 205 -23.12 16.30 -10.81
C ILE A 205 -22.51 16.14 -9.44
N GLU A 206 -22.23 14.90 -9.03
CA GLU A 206 -21.55 14.59 -7.79
C GLU A 206 -20.05 14.48 -8.04
N MET A 207 -19.27 15.03 -7.13
CA MET A 207 -17.81 15.11 -7.19
C MET A 207 -17.26 14.61 -5.84
N PRO A 208 -17.12 13.30 -5.66
CA PRO A 208 -16.53 12.73 -4.44
C PRO A 208 -15.04 13.05 -4.36
N ASP A 209 -14.48 13.03 -3.15
CA ASP A 209 -13.04 13.18 -2.94
C ASP A 209 -12.24 12.05 -3.60
N TYR A 210 -12.80 10.83 -3.65
CA TYR A 210 -12.18 9.65 -4.26
C TYR A 210 -13.21 8.90 -5.10
N CYS A 211 -12.78 8.31 -6.23
CA CYS A 211 -13.62 7.43 -7.02
C CYS A 211 -13.88 6.12 -6.28
N GLU A 212 -15.14 5.84 -5.93
CA GLU A 212 -15.53 4.62 -5.19
C GLU A 212 -15.03 3.34 -5.86
N ARG A 213 -15.09 3.28 -7.20
CA ARG A 213 -14.60 2.13 -7.97
C ARG A 213 -13.10 1.92 -7.79
N SER A 214 -12.32 3.00 -7.80
CA SER A 214 -10.86 2.93 -7.61
C SER A 214 -10.50 2.48 -6.19
N VAL A 215 -11.19 2.99 -5.17
CA VAL A 215 -11.03 2.56 -3.78
C VAL A 215 -11.35 1.08 -3.63
N PHE A 216 -12.48 0.63 -4.18
CA PHE A 216 -12.90 -0.76 -4.12
C PHE A 216 -11.88 -1.69 -4.79
N GLU A 217 -11.45 -1.40 -6.02
CA GLU A 217 -10.50 -2.21 -6.77
C GLU A 217 -9.13 -2.25 -6.06
N ALA A 218 -8.67 -1.11 -5.54
CA ALA A 218 -7.41 -1.04 -4.80
C ALA A 218 -7.45 -1.86 -3.51
N LEU A 219 -8.57 -1.84 -2.78
CA LEU A 219 -8.71 -2.61 -1.56
C LEU A 219 -8.87 -4.12 -1.84
N VAL A 220 -9.64 -4.51 -2.86
CA VAL A 220 -9.71 -5.91 -3.33
C VAL A 220 -8.30 -6.42 -3.64
N ASN A 221 -7.52 -5.66 -4.41
CA ASN A 221 -6.16 -6.04 -4.76
C ASN A 221 -5.26 -6.14 -3.52
N ALA A 222 -5.37 -5.20 -2.58
CA ALA A 222 -4.60 -5.21 -1.34
C ALA A 222 -4.86 -6.45 -0.49
N LEU A 223 -6.10 -6.93 -0.40
CA LEU A 223 -6.49 -8.11 0.35
C LEU A 223 -6.10 -9.42 -0.36
N ILE A 224 -6.33 -9.51 -1.68
CA ILE A 224 -6.08 -10.74 -2.46
C ILE A 224 -4.60 -10.94 -2.72
N HIS A 225 -3.84 -9.88 -2.98
CA HIS A 225 -2.41 -9.98 -3.29
C HIS A 225 -1.50 -9.81 -2.06
N ARG A 226 -2.08 -9.63 -0.86
CA ARG A 226 -1.32 -9.62 0.40
C ARG A 226 -0.43 -10.86 0.50
N ASP A 227 0.79 -10.66 0.96
CA ASP A 227 1.65 -11.76 1.35
C ASP A 227 1.32 -12.22 2.78
N TYR A 228 0.57 -13.30 2.89
CA TYR A 228 0.14 -13.85 4.18
C TYR A 228 1.27 -14.58 4.93
N LEU A 229 2.45 -14.76 4.33
CA LEU A 229 3.65 -15.26 5.02
C LEU A 229 4.36 -14.16 5.83
N ILE A 230 4.06 -12.89 5.55
CA ILE A 230 4.58 -11.77 6.33
C ILE A 230 3.71 -11.62 7.60
N LEU A 231 4.34 -11.90 8.74
CA LEU A 231 3.72 -11.79 10.06
C LEU A 231 3.94 -10.39 10.65
N GLY A 232 3.02 -9.96 11.52
CA GLY A 232 3.15 -8.69 12.25
C GLY A 232 3.01 -7.43 11.38
N SER A 233 2.31 -7.56 10.25
CA SER A 233 1.96 -6.43 9.38
C SER A 233 0.57 -6.66 8.80
N GLU A 234 -0.20 -5.61 8.65
CA GLU A 234 -1.60 -5.60 8.22
C GLU A 234 -1.79 -4.81 6.93
N VAL A 235 -2.98 -4.89 6.34
CA VAL A 235 -3.40 -3.96 5.29
C VAL A 235 -3.80 -2.64 5.96
N HIS A 236 -3.32 -1.52 5.44
CA HIS A 236 -3.61 -0.19 5.97
C HIS A 236 -4.35 0.67 4.95
N ILE A 237 -5.34 1.42 5.43
CA ILE A 237 -5.97 2.54 4.74
C ILE A 237 -5.62 3.80 5.54
N ASP A 238 -4.82 4.67 4.97
CA ASP A 238 -4.47 5.97 5.55
C ASP A 238 -5.09 7.07 4.69
N ILE A 239 -5.98 7.89 5.26
CA ILE A 239 -6.62 9.02 4.58
C ILE A 239 -6.03 10.31 5.13
N TYR A 240 -5.48 11.14 4.26
CA TYR A 240 -4.99 12.49 4.52
C TYR A 240 -5.92 13.52 3.88
N ASP A 241 -5.61 14.79 4.00
CA ASP A 241 -6.42 15.84 3.37
C ASP A 241 -6.31 15.82 1.85
N ASP A 242 -5.10 15.54 1.33
CA ASP A 242 -4.77 15.55 -0.09
C ASP A 242 -4.83 14.18 -0.78
N ARG A 243 -4.82 13.09 -0.03
CA ARG A 243 -4.73 11.72 -0.58
C ARG A 243 -5.27 10.65 0.36
N LEU A 244 -5.52 9.50 -0.24
CA LEU A 244 -5.76 8.22 0.42
C LEU A 244 -4.68 7.25 -0.03
N THR A 245 -4.08 6.51 0.90
CA THR A 245 -3.16 5.41 0.57
C THR A 245 -3.70 4.08 1.07
N ILE A 246 -3.57 3.04 0.24
CA ILE A 246 -3.84 1.66 0.62
C ILE A 246 -2.52 0.90 0.51
N THR A 247 -2.04 0.39 1.64
CA THR A 247 -0.77 -0.34 1.72
C THR A 247 -1.02 -1.78 2.12
N SER A 248 -0.45 -2.72 1.36
CA SER A 248 -0.54 -4.16 1.61
C SER A 248 0.85 -4.77 1.81
N PRO A 249 1.04 -5.68 2.77
CA PRO A 249 2.29 -6.41 2.95
C PRO A 249 2.64 -7.28 1.74
N GLY A 250 3.91 -7.22 1.32
CA GLY A 250 4.47 -7.93 0.18
C GLY A 250 4.45 -7.10 -1.12
N GLY A 251 5.59 -7.10 -1.82
CA GLY A 251 5.73 -6.44 -3.12
C GLY A 251 5.02 -7.15 -4.26
N MET A 252 5.42 -6.92 -5.50
CA MET A 252 4.89 -7.65 -6.66
C MET A 252 5.18 -9.15 -6.56
N ALA A 253 4.19 -9.99 -6.92
CA ALA A 253 4.32 -11.45 -6.81
C ALA A 253 5.42 -12.06 -7.70
N ASP A 254 5.79 -11.37 -8.78
CA ASP A 254 6.88 -11.74 -9.69
C ASP A 254 8.25 -11.17 -9.27
N GLY A 255 8.30 -10.41 -8.16
CA GLY A 255 9.52 -9.79 -7.62
C GLY A 255 9.97 -8.52 -8.37
N THR A 256 9.19 -8.04 -9.34
CA THR A 256 9.47 -6.78 -10.04
C THR A 256 8.99 -5.58 -9.21
N ARG A 257 9.36 -4.37 -9.63
CA ARG A 257 8.84 -3.13 -9.05
C ARG A 257 7.83 -2.52 -9.98
N ILE A 258 6.64 -2.18 -9.47
CA ILE A 258 5.54 -1.63 -10.28
C ILE A 258 5.91 -0.33 -10.98
N GLN A 259 6.68 0.53 -10.30
CA GLN A 259 7.13 1.82 -10.83
C GLN A 259 8.10 1.72 -12.02
N GLU A 260 8.63 0.52 -12.29
CA GLU A 260 9.51 0.22 -13.43
C GLU A 260 8.76 -0.46 -14.58
N ARG A 261 7.43 -0.61 -14.47
CA ARG A 261 6.57 -1.34 -15.42
C ARG A 261 5.54 -0.42 -16.07
N ASP A 262 5.15 -0.74 -17.27
CA ASP A 262 3.95 -0.17 -17.90
C ASP A 262 2.70 -0.82 -17.28
N ILE A 263 1.97 -0.06 -16.46
CA ILE A 263 0.79 -0.52 -15.73
C ILE A 263 -0.34 -1.01 -16.64
N PHE A 264 -0.37 -0.60 -17.91
CA PHE A 264 -1.37 -1.02 -18.89
C PHE A 264 -1.03 -2.35 -19.59
N ASN A 265 0.23 -2.80 -19.49
CA ASN A 265 0.75 -4.01 -20.12
C ASN A 265 1.29 -5.05 -19.11
N ILE A 266 0.85 -5.00 -17.85
CA ILE A 266 1.26 -5.96 -16.82
C ILE A 266 0.43 -7.23 -16.94
N SER A 267 1.11 -8.38 -17.06
CA SER A 267 0.48 -9.69 -16.91
C SER A 267 0.04 -9.92 -15.47
N SER A 268 -1.19 -10.43 -15.29
CA SER A 268 -1.70 -10.76 -13.96
C SER A 268 -0.96 -11.95 -13.36
N THR A 269 -0.08 -11.69 -12.41
CA THR A 269 0.53 -12.74 -11.57
C THR A 269 -0.15 -12.73 -10.21
N ARG A 270 -0.85 -13.82 -9.89
CA ARG A 270 -1.63 -13.92 -8.64
C ARG A 270 -0.79 -14.55 -7.55
N ARG A 271 -0.64 -13.85 -6.42
CA ARG A 271 0.02 -14.40 -5.23
C ARG A 271 -0.85 -15.47 -4.58
N ASN A 272 -2.16 -15.22 -4.47
CA ASN A 272 -3.15 -16.12 -3.89
C ASN A 272 -4.22 -16.47 -4.92
N PRO A 273 -3.96 -17.46 -5.80
CA PRO A 273 -4.84 -17.77 -6.93
C PRO A 273 -6.19 -18.34 -6.52
N VAL A 274 -6.29 -19.08 -5.40
CA VAL A 274 -7.56 -19.61 -4.87
C VAL A 274 -8.46 -18.45 -4.43
N LEU A 275 -7.93 -17.50 -3.65
CA LEU A 275 -8.66 -16.30 -3.25
C LEU A 275 -9.10 -15.49 -4.46
N ALA A 276 -8.21 -15.28 -5.43
CA ALA A 276 -8.54 -14.54 -6.64
C ALA A 276 -9.66 -15.22 -7.47
N ASP A 277 -9.67 -16.54 -7.52
CA ASP A 277 -10.73 -17.30 -8.19
C ASP A 277 -12.07 -17.14 -7.47
N ILE A 278 -12.08 -17.25 -6.14
CA ILE A 278 -13.27 -17.08 -5.33
C ILE A 278 -13.83 -15.64 -5.48
N PHE A 279 -12.98 -14.60 -5.36
CA PHE A 279 -13.41 -13.21 -5.54
C PHE A 279 -13.94 -12.93 -6.95
N GLY A 280 -13.37 -13.56 -7.96
CA GLY A 280 -13.92 -13.53 -9.33
C GLY A 280 -15.31 -14.13 -9.43
N ARG A 281 -15.54 -15.29 -8.78
CA ARG A 281 -16.86 -15.95 -8.74
C ARG A 281 -17.90 -15.19 -7.92
N LEU A 282 -17.46 -14.36 -6.98
CA LEU A 282 -18.31 -13.47 -6.21
C LEU A 282 -18.57 -12.13 -6.91
N GLY A 283 -18.03 -11.90 -8.11
CA GLY A 283 -18.18 -10.67 -8.87
C GLY A 283 -17.46 -9.46 -8.28
N TYR A 284 -16.46 -9.68 -7.46
CA TYR A 284 -15.63 -8.63 -6.88
C TYR A 284 -14.49 -8.21 -7.81
N MET A 285 -13.99 -9.10 -8.67
CA MET A 285 -12.91 -8.81 -9.60
C MET A 285 -13.09 -9.52 -10.94
N GLU A 286 -12.43 -8.99 -11.98
CA GLU A 286 -12.27 -9.65 -13.26
C GLU A 286 -10.90 -10.35 -13.33
N ARG A 287 -10.84 -11.45 -14.09
CA ARG A 287 -9.63 -12.29 -14.17
C ARG A 287 -8.60 -11.83 -15.21
N GLN A 288 -8.79 -10.64 -15.81
CA GLN A 288 -8.05 -10.19 -17.00
C GLN A 288 -6.85 -9.29 -16.72
N GLY A 289 -6.42 -9.10 -15.46
CA GLY A 289 -5.31 -8.21 -15.11
C GLY A 289 -5.60 -6.72 -15.31
N SER A 290 -6.87 -6.34 -15.34
CA SER A 290 -7.33 -4.97 -15.63
C SER A 290 -7.39 -4.05 -14.41
N GLY A 291 -6.93 -4.49 -13.23
CA GLY A 291 -7.12 -3.75 -11.96
C GLY A 291 -6.52 -2.34 -11.97
N PHE A 292 -5.26 -2.20 -12.36
CA PHE A 292 -4.60 -0.89 -12.43
C PHE A 292 -5.28 0.04 -13.44
N ARG A 293 -5.63 -0.51 -14.61
CA ARG A 293 -6.37 0.25 -15.64
C ARG A 293 -7.70 0.75 -15.12
N LYS A 294 -8.48 -0.08 -14.42
CA LYS A 294 -9.78 0.32 -13.85
C LYS A 294 -9.65 1.42 -12.80
N ILE A 295 -8.60 1.36 -11.96
CA ILE A 295 -8.33 2.40 -10.98
C ILE A 295 -8.09 3.72 -11.69
N THR A 296 -7.22 3.73 -12.70
CA THR A 296 -6.83 4.91 -13.47
C THR A 296 -7.99 5.45 -14.31
N GLU A 297 -8.67 4.59 -15.08
CA GLU A 297 -9.81 5.00 -15.92
C GLU A 297 -10.96 5.60 -15.13
N ALA A 298 -11.22 5.08 -13.90
CA ALA A 298 -12.24 5.65 -13.04
C ALA A 298 -11.88 7.08 -12.56
N TYR A 299 -10.59 7.37 -12.36
CA TYR A 299 -10.10 8.73 -12.06
C TYR A 299 -10.22 9.63 -13.27
N HIS A 300 -9.80 9.18 -14.46
CA HIS A 300 -9.91 9.94 -15.70
C HIS A 300 -11.36 10.30 -16.04
N ALA A 301 -12.32 9.43 -15.69
CA ALA A 301 -13.74 9.68 -15.91
C ALA A 301 -14.36 10.65 -14.88
N ALA A 302 -13.66 11.01 -13.80
CA ALA A 302 -14.18 11.92 -12.80
C ALA A 302 -14.22 13.37 -13.32
N HIS A 303 -15.34 14.07 -13.06
CA HIS A 303 -15.57 15.42 -13.57
C HIS A 303 -14.53 16.47 -13.12
N ASN A 304 -13.93 16.25 -11.96
CA ASN A 304 -12.91 17.11 -11.35
C ASN A 304 -11.50 16.54 -11.42
N TYR A 305 -11.26 15.55 -12.29
CA TYR A 305 -9.94 15.00 -12.55
C TYR A 305 -9.01 16.06 -13.17
N ARG A 306 -7.74 15.98 -12.79
CA ARG A 306 -6.61 16.76 -13.35
C ARG A 306 -5.40 15.84 -13.40
N ASP A 307 -4.51 16.05 -14.37
CA ASP A 307 -3.37 15.15 -14.62
C ASP A 307 -2.42 14.98 -13.41
N GLU A 308 -2.28 16.03 -12.58
CA GLU A 308 -1.49 15.94 -11.35
C GLU A 308 -2.09 15.02 -10.27
N LEU A 309 -3.38 14.64 -10.42
CA LEU A 309 -4.10 13.74 -9.50
C LEU A 309 -4.13 12.28 -9.98
N GLU A 310 -3.30 11.95 -10.96
CA GLU A 310 -3.15 10.58 -11.47
C GLU A 310 -2.82 9.62 -10.32
N PRO A 311 -3.56 8.49 -10.17
CA PRO A 311 -3.25 7.46 -9.18
C PRO A 311 -1.82 6.96 -9.29
N LYS A 312 -1.14 6.79 -8.16
CA LYS A 312 0.24 6.30 -8.14
C LYS A 312 0.32 4.92 -7.50
N PHE A 313 1.21 4.11 -8.05
CA PHE A 313 1.50 2.76 -7.58
C PHE A 313 2.97 2.66 -7.23
N TYR A 314 3.24 2.11 -6.07
CA TYR A 314 4.61 1.90 -5.59
C TYR A 314 4.75 0.50 -5.01
N SER A 315 5.87 -0.16 -5.26
CA SER A 315 6.20 -1.41 -4.59
C SER A 315 7.68 -1.53 -4.29
N ASP A 316 7.97 -2.15 -3.17
CA ASP A 316 9.29 -2.64 -2.81
C ASP A 316 9.23 -4.14 -2.45
N ALA A 317 10.27 -4.69 -1.83
CA ALA A 317 10.29 -6.11 -1.47
C ALA A 317 9.28 -6.46 -0.35
N SER A 318 8.89 -5.49 0.46
CA SER A 318 8.10 -5.67 1.70
C SER A 318 6.65 -5.22 1.58
N SER A 319 6.34 -4.33 0.65
CA SER A 319 5.04 -3.69 0.55
C SER A 319 4.62 -3.32 -0.87
N PHE A 320 3.32 -3.20 -1.06
CA PHE A 320 2.69 -2.60 -2.23
C PHE A 320 1.74 -1.48 -1.78
N GLN A 321 1.85 -0.31 -2.40
CA GLN A 321 1.04 0.86 -2.06
C GLN A 321 0.33 1.43 -3.29
N VAL A 322 -0.95 1.74 -3.11
CA VAL A 322 -1.76 2.55 -4.04
C VAL A 322 -2.00 3.90 -3.40
N THR A 323 -1.71 4.98 -4.12
CA THR A 323 -2.05 6.35 -3.71
C THR A 323 -3.13 6.91 -4.63
N LEU A 324 -4.26 7.28 -4.04
CA LEU A 324 -5.38 7.94 -4.68
C LEU A 324 -5.45 9.38 -4.19
N TYR A 325 -5.27 10.35 -5.06
CA TYR A 325 -5.31 11.76 -4.70
C TYR A 325 -6.75 12.24 -4.50
N ASN A 326 -6.94 13.14 -3.52
CA ASN A 326 -8.23 13.77 -3.30
C ASN A 326 -8.57 14.71 -4.46
N LEU A 327 -9.58 14.35 -5.25
CA LEU A 327 -10.01 15.08 -6.44
C LEU A 327 -10.52 16.49 -6.14
N ASN A 328 -10.87 16.77 -4.89
CA ASN A 328 -11.35 18.06 -4.43
C ASN A 328 -10.30 18.88 -3.68
N TYR A 329 -9.10 18.32 -3.43
CA TYR A 329 -8.03 19.04 -2.75
C TYR A 329 -7.47 20.15 -3.64
N GLY A 330 -7.29 21.35 -3.09
CA GLY A 330 -6.82 22.51 -3.83
C GLY A 330 -7.79 23.07 -4.88
N THR A 331 -8.97 22.46 -5.07
CA THR A 331 -10.02 23.00 -5.94
C THR A 331 -10.85 24.04 -5.18
N THR A 332 -10.31 25.19 -4.92
CA THR A 332 -11.08 26.35 -4.50
C THR A 332 -11.72 26.97 -5.76
N THR A 333 -12.86 26.42 -6.14
CA THR A 333 -13.76 27.05 -7.11
C THR A 333 -14.22 28.40 -6.58
N ASN A 334 -13.90 29.48 -7.25
CA ASN A 334 -14.41 30.85 -7.05
C ASN A 334 -14.33 31.42 -5.61
N SER A 335 -13.78 30.69 -4.67
CA SER A 335 -13.30 31.17 -3.39
C SER A 335 -11.83 31.59 -3.47
N ALA A 336 -11.18 31.49 -4.62
CA ALA A 336 -9.84 32.04 -4.75
C ALA A 336 -9.84 33.55 -4.42
N ASN A 337 -10.91 34.26 -4.79
CA ASN A 337 -11.10 35.64 -4.32
C ASN A 337 -11.65 35.71 -2.90
N VAL A 338 -12.47 34.73 -2.46
CA VAL A 338 -13.02 34.67 -1.10
C VAL A 338 -12.04 34.00 -0.13
N ALA A 339 -11.19 33.06 -0.57
CA ALA A 339 -10.14 32.48 0.28
C ALA A 339 -8.92 33.38 0.37
N ILE A 340 -8.57 34.13 -0.69
CA ILE A 340 -7.57 35.19 -0.62
C ILE A 340 -8.14 36.36 0.19
N GLU A 341 -9.42 36.67 0.08
CA GLU A 341 -10.11 37.63 0.97
C GLU A 341 -10.28 37.04 2.38
N ASN A 342 -10.57 35.75 2.56
CA ASN A 342 -10.67 35.13 3.88
C ASN A 342 -9.30 34.83 4.51
N GLU A 343 -8.26 34.49 3.77
CA GLU A 343 -6.89 34.46 4.31
C GLU A 343 -6.39 35.87 4.62
N SER A 344 -6.64 36.87 3.75
CA SER A 344 -6.31 38.24 4.06
C SER A 344 -7.22 38.80 5.17
N VAL A 345 -8.50 38.40 5.25
CA VAL A 345 -9.39 38.77 6.34
C VAL A 345 -9.09 38.02 7.63
N ALA A 346 -8.73 36.72 7.56
CA ALA A 346 -8.29 35.95 8.74
C ALA A 346 -6.94 36.50 9.27
N ILE A 347 -5.96 36.72 8.39
CA ILE A 347 -4.67 37.31 8.75
C ILE A 347 -4.89 38.75 9.27
N THR A 348 -5.79 39.54 8.66
CA THR A 348 -6.10 40.90 9.10
C THR A 348 -6.87 40.88 10.42
N THR A 349 -7.76 39.88 10.62
CA THR A 349 -8.53 39.76 11.87
C THR A 349 -7.64 39.30 13.02
N ASP A 350 -6.73 38.32 12.78
CA ASP A 350 -5.74 37.90 13.77
C ASP A 350 -4.76 39.04 14.08
N TYR A 351 -4.29 39.79 13.08
CA TYR A 351 -3.41 40.91 13.24
C TYR A 351 -4.05 42.01 14.11
N VAL A 352 -5.29 42.37 13.82
CA VAL A 352 -6.06 43.37 14.59
C VAL A 352 -6.35 42.87 16.01
N ALA A 353 -6.67 41.57 16.17
CA ALA A 353 -6.93 41.01 17.50
C ALA A 353 -5.66 40.98 18.36
N ILE A 354 -4.51 40.64 17.78
CA ILE A 354 -3.22 40.60 18.47
C ILE A 354 -2.73 42.02 18.77
N GLU A 355 -2.86 42.97 17.84
CA GLU A 355 -2.55 44.37 18.12
C GLU A 355 -3.41 44.95 19.27
N ALA A 356 -4.70 44.61 19.28
CA ALA A 356 -5.60 45.01 20.37
C ALA A 356 -5.20 44.34 21.71
N ALA A 357 -4.76 43.10 21.68
CA ALA A 357 -4.24 42.40 22.86
C ALA A 357 -2.93 43.05 23.37
N ILE A 358 -2.03 43.44 22.48
CA ILE A 358 -0.78 44.14 22.81
C ILE A 358 -1.10 45.54 23.41
N ASP A 359 -2.09 46.27 22.88
CA ASP A 359 -2.54 47.55 23.40
C ASP A 359 -3.18 47.42 24.78
N GLY A 360 -3.79 46.26 25.08
CA GLY A 360 -4.36 45.93 26.38
C GLY A 360 -3.35 45.56 27.47
N LEU A 361 -2.06 45.43 27.13
CA LEU A 361 -1.04 45.12 28.14
C LEU A 361 -0.84 46.25 29.12
N ASN A 362 -0.75 45.91 30.39
CA ASN A 362 -0.44 46.89 31.44
C ASN A 362 1.09 47.20 31.45
N ALA A 363 1.55 47.84 30.39
CA ALA A 363 2.95 48.17 30.14
C ALA A 363 3.12 49.61 29.66
N SER A 364 4.37 50.12 29.67
CA SER A 364 4.65 51.47 29.16
C SER A 364 4.36 51.57 27.65
N GLN A 365 4.01 52.77 27.18
CA GLN A 365 3.78 53.02 25.75
C GLN A 365 5.00 52.64 24.88
N THR A 366 6.20 52.77 25.41
CA THR A 366 7.45 52.35 24.75
C THR A 366 7.52 50.83 24.60
N THR A 367 7.14 50.08 25.64
CA THR A 367 7.10 48.64 25.64
C THR A 367 6.05 48.11 24.66
N ILE A 368 4.86 48.70 24.64
CA ILE A 368 3.77 48.36 23.71
C ILE A 368 4.22 48.58 22.25
N LYS A 369 4.89 49.71 21.96
CA LYS A 369 5.41 50.02 20.63
C LYS A 369 6.44 48.97 20.18
N LYS A 370 7.38 48.58 21.05
CA LYS A 370 8.39 47.56 20.78
C LYS A 370 7.76 46.18 20.56
N ALA A 371 6.77 45.78 21.35
CA ALA A 371 6.03 44.54 21.16
C ALA A 371 5.35 44.47 19.78
N LYS A 372 4.70 45.55 19.34
CA LYS A 372 4.12 45.66 18.01
C LYS A 372 5.17 45.55 16.89
N GLU A 373 6.34 46.17 17.08
CA GLU A 373 7.44 46.13 16.12
C GLU A 373 8.03 44.74 16.00
N VAL A 374 8.22 43.99 17.09
CA VAL A 374 8.64 42.59 17.11
C VAL A 374 7.61 41.71 16.39
N TYR A 375 6.34 41.85 16.74
CA TYR A 375 5.27 41.09 16.12
C TYR A 375 5.18 41.34 14.60
N LYS A 376 5.29 42.58 14.17
CA LYS A 376 5.25 42.96 12.75
C LYS A 376 6.39 42.37 11.93
N ASN A 377 7.59 42.21 12.52
CA ASN A 377 8.77 41.71 11.81
C ASN A 377 8.91 40.19 11.85
N MET A 378 8.35 39.51 12.83
CA MET A 378 8.60 38.08 13.09
C MET A 378 7.35 37.21 12.99
N GLY A 379 6.15 37.76 13.04
CA GLY A 379 4.89 36.98 12.98
C GLY A 379 4.60 36.17 14.24
N THR A 380 3.67 35.23 14.14
CA THR A 380 3.21 34.36 15.26
C THR A 380 3.93 33.00 15.33
N ASP A 381 4.57 32.55 14.25
CA ASP A 381 5.05 31.18 14.12
C ASP A 381 6.55 30.98 14.41
N GLY A 382 7.21 32.04 14.88
CA GLY A 382 8.65 32.01 15.14
C GLY A 382 9.01 31.67 16.59
N ILE A 383 10.04 30.87 16.80
CA ILE A 383 10.73 30.74 18.09
C ILE A 383 11.80 31.81 18.16
N PHE A 384 11.68 32.75 19.09
CA PHE A 384 12.56 33.93 19.20
C PHE A 384 13.50 33.80 20.38
N GLY A 385 14.77 34.06 20.14
CA GLY A 385 15.76 34.24 21.17
C GLY A 385 15.86 35.72 21.62
N ARG A 386 16.51 35.98 22.76
CA ARG A 386 16.77 37.35 23.25
C ARG A 386 17.58 38.18 22.25
N SER A 387 18.48 37.54 21.51
CA SER A 387 19.28 38.20 20.45
C SER A 387 18.42 38.73 19.31
N ASP A 388 17.36 38.01 18.95
CA ASP A 388 16.48 38.36 17.83
C ASP A 388 15.63 39.61 18.22
N ILE A 389 15.07 39.61 19.45
CA ILE A 389 14.34 40.74 19.99
C ILE A 389 15.23 41.97 20.13
N SER A 390 16.46 41.78 20.62
CA SER A 390 17.46 42.86 20.74
C SER A 390 17.81 43.50 19.39
N SER A 391 17.92 42.71 18.33
CA SER A 391 18.21 43.19 16.97
C SER A 391 17.09 44.05 16.39
N ILE A 392 15.83 43.75 16.75
CA ILE A 392 14.65 44.50 16.28
C ILE A 392 14.42 45.77 17.13
N THR A 393 14.51 45.64 18.45
CA THR A 393 14.14 46.74 19.36
C THR A 393 15.30 47.67 19.71
N GLY A 394 16.54 47.29 19.40
CA GLY A 394 17.74 48.02 19.76
C GLY A 394 18.10 47.96 21.25
N ASP A 395 17.42 47.12 22.04
CA ASP A 395 17.69 46.97 23.47
C ASP A 395 18.92 46.04 23.71
N SER A 396 19.65 46.29 24.81
CA SER A 396 20.78 45.41 25.17
C SER A 396 20.29 44.04 25.67
N VAL A 397 21.03 42.96 25.35
CA VAL A 397 20.72 41.59 25.74
C VAL A 397 20.76 41.37 27.27
N THR A 398 21.27 42.35 28.02
CA THR A 398 21.45 42.32 29.49
C THR A 398 20.31 42.92 30.28
N ALA A 399 19.23 43.34 29.67
CA ALA A 399 18.08 43.93 30.36
C ALA A 399 16.99 42.85 30.63
#